data_15ae2e6ad8a650955c72176596448abb
#
_entry.id   15ae2e6ad8a650955c72176596448abb
#
_cell.length_a   1.000
_cell.length_b   1.000
_cell.length_c   1.000
_cell.angle_alpha   90.00
_cell.angle_beta   90.00
_cell.angle_gamma   90.00
#
_symmetry.space_group_name_H-M   'P 1'
#
loop_
_entity.id
_entity.type
_entity.pdbx_description
1 polymer ?
#
loop_
_entity_poly.entity_id
_entity_poly.type
_entity_poly.pdbx_seq_one_letter_code
_entity_poly.pdbx_strand_id
1 'polypeptide(L)'
;YADYALFIGTSLYGVIEAKKYGQDISTNLDQSKRYALNIVPQDGADILGDWNGYKVPFLYSTNGREYLQQIATKSGVWYLDVRQKYNNSRSIKGFHSPEDLQKKFEQDIALANKKLEENSLDFLQLKTGLSLRDYQIRAIQAVENVIIHHPDLNRALLAMATGTGKTRTIIGLAYRLIQTNRFKRILFLVDRTLLAKQALDGFKDYKVDDLKSFSDIYHIDGLKTTWPDIDSRIHFATVQSMVKRLYYNDVEDKALSIDAYDCIIVDEAHRGYLLDKEMDDEEMEFKNQDDYVSKYRQVLDYFDAFAVGLTATPALHTTEIFNKPVFNYGLREAVLDGYLVDQDPPIRITTQLSEEGIVWEKGEKPTVYDKEGNQIVELEELEDELKFDVSGFNKRVI
;
A
#
# COMPACT_ATOMS: atom_id res chain seq x y z
N TYR A 1 -19.67 6.36 -34.07
CA TYR A 1 -20.54 7.00 -33.07
C TYR A 1 -20.41 6.22 -31.77
N ALA A 2 -20.30 6.94 -30.61
CA ALA A 2 -20.44 6.32 -29.29
C ALA A 2 -21.91 5.91 -29.09
N ASP A 3 -22.14 4.84 -28.34
CA ASP A 3 -23.50 4.43 -28.05
C ASP A 3 -24.20 5.46 -27.15
N TYR A 4 -23.47 5.98 -26.12
CA TYR A 4 -23.92 7.08 -25.27
C TYR A 4 -22.77 8.00 -24.91
N ALA A 5 -23.10 9.26 -24.72
CA ALA A 5 -22.19 10.30 -24.23
C ALA A 5 -22.75 10.89 -22.94
N LEU A 6 -21.88 11.06 -21.95
CA LEU A 6 -22.24 11.57 -20.61
C LEU A 6 -21.94 13.06 -20.54
N PHE A 7 -22.97 13.90 -20.45
CA PHE A 7 -22.87 15.33 -20.33
C PHE A 7 -23.30 15.79 -18.93
N ILE A 8 -22.62 16.82 -18.41
CA ILE A 8 -23.07 17.64 -17.31
C ILE A 8 -23.10 19.07 -17.84
N GLY A 9 -24.32 19.61 -18.02
CA GLY A 9 -24.50 20.83 -18.82
C GLY A 9 -24.08 20.60 -20.28
N THR A 10 -23.18 21.47 -20.80
CA THR A 10 -22.59 21.35 -22.13
C THR A 10 -21.29 20.56 -22.16
N SER A 11 -20.72 20.25 -21.00
CA SER A 11 -19.42 19.61 -20.87
C SER A 11 -19.51 18.08 -20.99
N LEU A 12 -18.67 17.49 -21.83
CA LEU A 12 -18.60 16.06 -22.09
C LEU A 12 -17.66 15.37 -21.11
N TYR A 13 -18.21 14.61 -20.15
CA TYR A 13 -17.46 13.93 -19.10
C TYR A 13 -17.05 12.49 -19.47
N GLY A 14 -17.80 11.83 -20.33
CA GLY A 14 -17.46 10.44 -20.64
C GLY A 14 -18.24 9.85 -21.81
N VAL A 15 -17.86 8.62 -22.16
CA VAL A 15 -18.55 7.82 -23.18
C VAL A 15 -18.85 6.43 -22.61
N ILE A 16 -19.95 5.85 -23.07
CA ILE A 16 -20.39 4.51 -22.71
C ILE A 16 -20.50 3.68 -23.97
N GLU A 17 -19.92 2.48 -23.93
CA GLU A 17 -20.15 1.41 -24.87
C GLU A 17 -21.24 0.49 -24.32
N ALA A 18 -22.35 0.33 -25.02
CA ALA A 18 -23.44 -0.56 -24.64
C ALA A 18 -23.42 -1.85 -25.46
N LYS A 19 -23.22 -2.98 -24.79
CA LYS A 19 -23.30 -4.31 -25.40
C LYS A 19 -24.70 -4.93 -25.21
N LYS A 20 -25.09 -5.82 -26.10
CA LYS A 20 -26.31 -6.62 -25.90
C LYS A 20 -26.15 -7.46 -24.63
N TYR A 21 -27.24 -7.68 -23.91
CA TYR A 21 -27.27 -8.45 -22.65
C TYR A 21 -26.58 -9.82 -22.74
N GLY A 22 -26.66 -10.51 -23.89
CA GLY A 22 -26.01 -11.80 -24.12
C GLY A 22 -24.52 -11.73 -24.48
N GLN A 23 -23.97 -10.55 -24.72
CA GLN A 23 -22.56 -10.38 -25.11
C GLN A 23 -21.68 -10.07 -23.90
N ASP A 24 -20.45 -10.56 -23.93
CA ASP A 24 -19.45 -10.23 -22.92
C ASP A 24 -18.96 -8.79 -23.11
N ILE A 25 -18.66 -8.14 -21.98
CA ILE A 25 -18.08 -6.80 -21.97
C ILE A 25 -16.61 -6.92 -22.35
N SER A 26 -16.11 -5.99 -23.18
CA SER A 26 -14.67 -5.84 -23.41
C SER A 26 -14.01 -5.32 -22.13
N THR A 27 -13.21 -6.16 -21.47
CA THR A 27 -12.50 -5.80 -20.24
C THR A 27 -11.47 -4.68 -20.46
N ASN A 28 -10.99 -4.50 -21.68
CA ASN A 28 -10.02 -3.47 -22.06
C ASN A 28 -10.68 -2.14 -22.49
N LEU A 29 -12.01 -2.09 -22.55
CA LEU A 29 -12.77 -0.93 -23.06
C LEU A 29 -12.27 -0.42 -24.44
N ASP A 30 -11.87 -1.33 -25.32
CA ASP A 30 -11.23 -0.96 -26.61
C ASP A 30 -12.11 -0.08 -27.48
N GLN A 31 -13.42 -0.30 -27.46
CA GLN A 31 -14.37 0.48 -28.25
C GLN A 31 -14.59 1.86 -27.61
N SER A 32 -14.78 1.92 -26.28
CA SER A 32 -14.89 3.20 -25.55
C SER A 32 -13.63 4.04 -25.70
N LYS A 33 -12.43 3.42 -25.68
CA LYS A 33 -11.15 4.08 -25.94
C LYS A 33 -11.10 4.67 -27.37
N ARG A 34 -11.52 3.88 -28.38
CA ARG A 34 -11.61 4.37 -29.77
C ARG A 34 -12.58 5.54 -29.90
N TYR A 35 -13.71 5.50 -29.22
CA TYR A 35 -14.65 6.62 -29.21
C TYR A 35 -13.97 7.85 -28.63
N ALA A 36 -13.37 7.75 -27.45
CA ALA A 36 -12.73 8.84 -26.76
C ALA A 36 -11.57 9.49 -27.54
N LEU A 37 -10.81 8.72 -28.33
CA LEU A 37 -9.74 9.22 -29.20
C LEU A 37 -10.28 9.99 -30.43
N ASN A 38 -11.45 9.59 -30.96
CA ASN A 38 -11.97 10.08 -32.22
C ASN A 38 -13.17 11.03 -32.06
N ILE A 39 -13.37 11.60 -30.87
CA ILE A 39 -14.43 12.59 -30.67
C ILE A 39 -14.15 13.82 -31.51
N VAL A 40 -15.13 14.20 -32.30
CA VAL A 40 -15.18 15.50 -32.99
C VAL A 40 -16.23 16.33 -32.27
N PRO A 41 -15.88 17.46 -31.65
CA PRO A 41 -16.84 18.32 -30.99
C PRO A 41 -17.92 18.76 -31.98
N GLN A 42 -19.17 18.62 -31.59
CA GLN A 42 -20.29 19.25 -32.29
C GLN A 42 -20.58 20.60 -31.67
N ASP A 43 -21.23 21.49 -32.40
CA ASP A 43 -21.60 22.81 -31.91
C ASP A 43 -22.36 22.72 -30.59
N GLY A 44 -21.81 23.40 -29.54
CA GLY A 44 -22.37 23.42 -28.20
C GLY A 44 -21.88 22.33 -27.25
N ALA A 45 -20.94 21.48 -27.64
CA ALA A 45 -20.29 20.52 -26.74
C ALA A 45 -18.89 20.99 -26.33
N ASP A 46 -18.66 21.12 -25.02
CA ASP A 46 -17.37 21.49 -24.47
C ASP A 46 -16.54 20.23 -24.18
N ILE A 47 -15.34 20.17 -24.78
CA ILE A 47 -14.34 19.16 -24.45
C ILE A 47 -13.49 19.64 -23.29
N LEU A 48 -13.45 18.85 -22.22
CA LEU A 48 -12.83 19.23 -20.95
C LEU A 48 -11.31 19.20 -20.97
N GLY A 49 -10.70 18.45 -21.89
CA GLY A 49 -9.25 18.36 -21.97
C GLY A 49 -8.77 17.30 -22.97
N ASP A 50 -7.48 16.99 -22.88
CA ASP A 50 -6.83 15.93 -23.62
C ASP A 50 -5.92 15.14 -22.67
N TRP A 51 -6.15 13.84 -22.59
CA TRP A 51 -5.38 12.93 -21.75
C TRP A 51 -4.77 11.82 -22.64
N ASN A 52 -3.53 12.04 -23.10
CA ASN A 52 -2.85 11.13 -24.04
C ASN A 52 -3.66 10.84 -25.31
N GLY A 53 -4.33 11.86 -25.85
CA GLY A 53 -5.19 11.77 -27.02
C GLY A 53 -6.66 11.50 -26.72
N TYR A 54 -7.01 11.03 -25.52
CA TYR A 54 -8.42 10.87 -25.10
C TYR A 54 -9.05 12.23 -24.86
N LYS A 55 -10.19 12.48 -25.49
CA LYS A 55 -10.95 13.76 -25.40
C LYS A 55 -11.94 13.82 -24.23
N VAL A 56 -12.12 12.72 -23.51
CA VAL A 56 -12.98 12.62 -22.35
C VAL A 56 -12.28 11.83 -21.24
N PRO A 57 -12.50 12.22 -19.95
CA PRO A 57 -11.79 11.60 -18.82
C PRO A 57 -12.30 10.21 -18.45
N PHE A 58 -13.60 9.92 -18.63
CA PHE A 58 -14.23 8.73 -18.07
C PHE A 58 -14.80 7.83 -19.16
N LEU A 59 -14.38 6.57 -19.16
CA LEU A 59 -14.81 5.58 -20.14
C LEU A 59 -15.59 4.47 -19.42
N TYR A 60 -16.68 4.04 -20.06
CA TYR A 60 -17.52 2.97 -19.56
C TYR A 60 -17.84 1.95 -20.64
N SER A 61 -18.06 0.71 -20.21
CA SER A 61 -18.68 -0.34 -21.02
C SER A 61 -19.63 -1.17 -20.15
N THR A 62 -20.78 -1.52 -20.67
CA THR A 62 -21.77 -2.35 -19.96
C THR A 62 -22.58 -3.19 -20.93
N ASN A 63 -23.12 -4.32 -20.45
CA ASN A 63 -24.10 -5.13 -21.16
C ASN A 63 -25.45 -5.20 -20.41
N GLY A 64 -25.63 -4.34 -19.39
CA GLY A 64 -26.85 -4.30 -18.59
C GLY A 64 -27.05 -5.46 -17.62
N ARG A 65 -26.09 -6.40 -17.51
CA ARG A 65 -26.13 -7.44 -16.48
C ARG A 65 -25.73 -6.84 -15.13
N GLU A 66 -26.37 -7.32 -14.08
CA GLU A 66 -25.94 -7.00 -12.72
C GLU A 66 -24.51 -7.51 -12.47
N TYR A 67 -23.79 -6.84 -11.59
CA TYR A 67 -22.46 -7.29 -11.21
C TYR A 67 -22.53 -8.63 -10.47
N LEU A 68 -21.81 -9.62 -10.97
CA LEU A 68 -21.68 -10.93 -10.35
C LEU A 68 -20.17 -11.20 -10.13
N GLN A 69 -19.76 -11.33 -8.89
CA GLN A 69 -18.35 -11.53 -8.54
C GLN A 69 -17.75 -12.77 -9.20
N GLN A 70 -18.53 -13.84 -9.34
CA GLN A 70 -18.08 -15.10 -9.95
C GLN A 70 -17.77 -14.96 -11.45
N ILE A 71 -18.42 -14.01 -12.12
CA ILE A 71 -18.24 -13.71 -13.54
C ILE A 71 -17.97 -12.22 -13.74
N ALA A 72 -17.17 -11.63 -12.86
CA ALA A 72 -16.89 -10.20 -12.81
C ALA A 72 -16.45 -9.62 -14.18
N THR A 73 -15.68 -10.38 -14.96
CA THR A 73 -15.23 -9.99 -16.30
C THR A 73 -16.33 -9.93 -17.36
N LYS A 74 -17.54 -10.36 -17.05
CA LYS A 74 -18.67 -10.51 -17.99
C LYS A 74 -19.95 -9.82 -17.53
N SER A 75 -19.90 -9.10 -16.42
CA SER A 75 -21.07 -8.50 -15.76
C SER A 75 -20.74 -7.11 -15.20
N GLY A 76 -21.76 -6.37 -14.84
CA GLY A 76 -21.65 -5.06 -14.24
C GLY A 76 -21.33 -3.93 -15.23
N VAL A 77 -20.79 -2.86 -14.69
CA VAL A 77 -20.32 -1.68 -15.42
C VAL A 77 -18.80 -1.66 -15.35
N TRP A 78 -18.14 -1.65 -16.50
CA TRP A 78 -16.68 -1.49 -16.58
C TRP A 78 -16.35 -0.02 -16.74
N TYR A 79 -15.31 0.42 -16.02
CA TYR A 79 -14.91 1.81 -15.87
C TYR A 79 -13.41 1.97 -16.02
N LEU A 80 -13.01 3.11 -16.60
CA LEU A 80 -11.62 3.56 -16.66
C LEU A 80 -11.58 5.09 -16.59
N ASP A 81 -10.77 5.63 -15.67
CA ASP A 81 -10.36 7.02 -15.64
C ASP A 81 -9.03 7.15 -16.38
N VAL A 82 -9.04 7.79 -17.56
CA VAL A 82 -7.85 7.92 -18.42
C VAL A 82 -6.91 9.05 -18.03
N ARG A 83 -7.26 9.84 -17.02
CA ARG A 83 -6.42 10.97 -16.57
C ARG A 83 -5.10 10.53 -15.94
N GLN A 84 -5.06 9.30 -15.43
CA GLN A 84 -3.84 8.66 -14.91
C GLN A 84 -3.49 7.45 -15.77
N LYS A 85 -2.28 7.41 -16.30
CA LYS A 85 -1.82 6.32 -17.19
C LYS A 85 -1.77 4.96 -16.53
N TYR A 86 -1.56 4.92 -15.21
CA TYR A 86 -1.50 3.67 -14.46
C TYR A 86 -2.87 3.09 -14.10
N ASN A 87 -3.97 3.84 -14.30
CA ASN A 87 -5.30 3.31 -14.06
C ASN A 87 -5.63 2.18 -15.03
N ASN A 88 -6.27 1.14 -14.51
CA ASN A 88 -6.70 -0.01 -15.29
C ASN A 88 -8.23 -0.07 -15.32
N SER A 89 -8.76 -0.60 -16.42
CA SER A 89 -10.20 -0.86 -16.51
C SER A 89 -10.65 -1.90 -15.48
N ARG A 90 -11.76 -1.62 -14.78
CA ARG A 90 -12.30 -2.48 -13.72
C ARG A 90 -13.82 -2.46 -13.73
N SER A 91 -14.40 -3.55 -13.22
CA SER A 91 -15.83 -3.60 -12.98
C SER A 91 -16.19 -2.82 -11.72
N ILE A 92 -17.25 -2.02 -11.82
CA ILE A 92 -17.88 -1.31 -10.70
C ILE A 92 -19.34 -1.74 -10.59
N LYS A 93 -19.95 -1.57 -9.42
CA LYS A 93 -21.35 -2.03 -9.19
C LYS A 93 -22.37 -1.24 -9.99
N GLY A 94 -22.09 0.02 -10.30
CA GLY A 94 -22.98 0.91 -11.02
C GLY A 94 -22.25 2.12 -11.58
N PHE A 95 -22.96 2.96 -12.34
CA PHE A 95 -22.42 4.21 -12.83
C PHE A 95 -22.21 5.21 -11.68
N HIS A 96 -21.19 6.05 -11.82
CA HIS A 96 -21.03 7.21 -10.94
C HIS A 96 -22.22 8.18 -11.17
N SER A 97 -22.62 8.87 -10.10
CA SER A 97 -23.57 9.96 -10.23
C SER A 97 -22.92 11.16 -10.97
N PRO A 98 -23.72 12.08 -11.55
CA PRO A 98 -23.17 13.31 -12.13
C PRO A 98 -22.33 14.09 -11.14
N GLU A 99 -22.75 14.18 -9.87
CA GLU A 99 -22.05 14.86 -8.79
C GLU A 99 -20.70 14.20 -8.48
N ASP A 100 -20.64 12.86 -8.51
CA ASP A 100 -19.39 12.14 -8.30
C ASP A 100 -18.42 12.37 -9.45
N LEU A 101 -18.89 12.35 -10.70
CA LEU A 101 -18.06 12.65 -11.87
C LEU A 101 -17.53 14.08 -11.83
N GLN A 102 -18.35 15.05 -11.43
CA GLN A 102 -17.94 16.43 -11.30
C GLN A 102 -16.90 16.58 -10.21
N LYS A 103 -17.12 16.03 -9.02
CA LYS A 103 -16.14 16.04 -7.93
C LYS A 103 -14.81 15.38 -8.30
N LYS A 104 -14.87 14.27 -9.06
CA LYS A 104 -13.66 13.63 -9.59
C LYS A 104 -12.92 14.57 -10.54
N PHE A 105 -13.65 15.22 -11.43
CA PHE A 105 -13.07 16.09 -12.43
C PHE A 105 -12.50 17.38 -11.85
N GLU A 106 -13.07 17.93 -10.78
CA GLU A 106 -12.58 19.09 -10.04
C GLU A 106 -11.16 18.93 -9.51
N GLN A 107 -10.66 17.69 -9.40
CA GLN A 107 -9.26 17.42 -9.11
C GLN A 107 -8.40 17.67 -10.34
N ASP A 108 -7.85 18.87 -10.43
CA ASP A 108 -6.88 19.24 -11.45
C ASP A 108 -5.50 18.69 -11.11
N ILE A 109 -5.19 17.52 -11.68
CA ILE A 109 -3.94 16.80 -11.44
C ILE A 109 -2.73 17.59 -11.95
N ALA A 110 -2.87 18.29 -13.08
CA ALA A 110 -1.78 19.07 -13.65
C ALA A 110 -1.45 20.26 -12.74
N LEU A 111 -2.47 20.97 -12.26
CA LEU A 111 -2.29 22.06 -11.29
C LEU A 111 -1.73 21.56 -9.95
N ALA A 112 -2.18 20.38 -9.49
CA ALA A 112 -1.68 19.78 -8.26
C ALA A 112 -0.19 19.38 -8.39
N ASN A 113 0.21 18.78 -9.51
CA ASN A 113 1.61 18.46 -9.79
C ASN A 113 2.47 19.74 -9.84
N LYS A 114 1.98 20.79 -10.49
CA LYS A 114 2.65 22.09 -10.52
C LYS A 114 2.83 22.67 -9.10
N LYS A 115 1.80 22.58 -8.24
CA LYS A 115 1.91 23.00 -6.83
C LYS A 115 2.92 22.17 -6.05
N LEU A 116 3.00 20.85 -6.28
CA LEU A 116 4.02 20.00 -5.65
C LEU A 116 5.43 20.43 -6.05
N GLU A 117 5.65 20.83 -7.30
CA GLU A 117 6.94 21.24 -7.84
C GLU A 117 7.35 22.64 -7.36
N GLU A 118 6.43 23.59 -7.38
CA GLU A 118 6.69 25.00 -7.07
C GLU A 118 6.67 25.36 -5.59
N ASN A 119 5.86 24.66 -4.77
CA ASN A 119 5.72 24.99 -3.36
C ASN A 119 6.92 24.47 -2.56
N SER A 120 7.59 25.36 -1.82
CA SER A 120 8.70 24.98 -0.91
C SER A 120 8.27 23.97 0.15
N LEU A 121 9.23 23.14 0.56
CA LEU A 121 9.11 22.20 1.68
C LEU A 121 9.69 22.78 2.99
N ASP A 122 10.20 24.02 2.99
CA ASP A 122 10.90 24.62 4.13
C ASP A 122 10.05 24.67 5.39
N PHE A 123 8.74 24.87 5.27
CA PHE A 123 7.83 24.89 6.42
C PHE A 123 7.84 23.56 7.21
N LEU A 124 8.12 22.43 6.57
CA LEU A 124 8.25 21.14 7.25
C LEU A 124 9.51 21.03 8.13
N GLN A 125 10.52 21.85 7.87
CA GLN A 125 11.76 21.92 8.66
C GLN A 125 11.64 22.87 9.85
N LEU A 126 10.65 23.76 9.87
CA LEU A 126 10.46 24.71 10.96
C LEU A 126 10.08 24.00 12.26
N LYS A 127 10.45 24.63 13.41
CA LYS A 127 10.04 24.16 14.74
C LYS A 127 8.52 24.30 15.00
N THR A 128 7.84 25.12 14.23
CA THR A 128 6.39 25.28 14.24
C THR A 128 5.67 24.17 13.45
N GLY A 129 6.43 23.38 12.69
CA GLY A 129 5.97 22.22 11.92
C GLY A 129 6.62 20.93 12.42
N LEU A 130 6.90 20.01 11.51
CA LEU A 130 7.42 18.66 11.81
C LEU A 130 8.89 18.65 12.22
N SER A 131 9.62 19.75 12.03
CA SER A 131 11.09 19.82 12.24
C SER A 131 11.83 18.70 11.49
N LEU A 132 11.48 18.49 10.22
CA LEU A 132 12.07 17.44 9.39
C LEU A 132 13.55 17.76 9.13
N ARG A 133 14.33 16.70 9.06
CA ARG A 133 15.76 16.75 8.70
C ARG A 133 15.91 16.70 7.17
N ASP A 134 17.04 17.13 6.66
CA ASP A 134 17.28 17.23 5.21
C ASP A 134 17.06 15.91 4.46
N TYR A 135 17.47 14.78 5.05
CA TYR A 135 17.22 13.47 4.41
C TYR A 135 15.73 13.10 4.35
N GLN A 136 14.91 13.56 5.32
CA GLN A 136 13.45 13.34 5.30
C GLN A 136 12.78 14.19 4.22
N ILE A 137 13.26 15.42 4.03
CA ILE A 137 12.83 16.28 2.91
C ILE A 137 13.19 15.62 1.58
N ARG A 138 14.43 15.13 1.42
CA ARG A 138 14.84 14.40 0.21
C ARG A 138 13.99 13.15 -0.05
N ALA A 139 13.58 12.45 1.01
CA ALA A 139 12.69 11.30 0.87
C ALA A 139 11.31 11.70 0.32
N ILE A 140 10.73 12.80 0.82
CA ILE A 140 9.46 13.36 0.32
C ILE A 140 9.62 13.77 -1.16
N GLN A 141 10.66 14.52 -1.49
CA GLN A 141 10.95 14.96 -2.86
C GLN A 141 11.13 13.79 -3.82
N ALA A 142 11.74 12.68 -3.38
CA ALA A 142 11.90 11.50 -4.21
C ALA A 142 10.54 10.87 -4.60
N VAL A 143 9.58 10.83 -3.67
CA VAL A 143 8.22 10.36 -3.97
C VAL A 143 7.48 11.36 -4.87
N GLU A 144 7.54 12.65 -4.57
CA GLU A 144 6.93 13.70 -5.39
C GLU A 144 7.46 13.67 -6.83
N ASN A 145 8.77 13.45 -6.99
CA ASN A 145 9.40 13.31 -8.32
C ASN A 145 8.81 12.14 -9.12
N VAL A 146 8.57 10.98 -8.48
CA VAL A 146 7.90 9.86 -9.16
C VAL A 146 6.48 10.23 -9.59
N ILE A 147 5.71 10.86 -8.68
CA ILE A 147 4.33 11.27 -8.94
C ILE A 147 4.24 12.25 -10.11
N ILE A 148 5.19 13.17 -10.22
CA ILE A 148 5.17 14.26 -11.22
C ILE A 148 5.73 13.80 -12.56
N HIS A 149 6.89 13.13 -12.55
CA HIS A 149 7.68 12.88 -13.78
C HIS A 149 7.60 11.45 -14.28
N HIS A 150 7.02 10.51 -13.52
CA HIS A 150 6.90 9.11 -13.93
C HIS A 150 5.42 8.64 -13.93
N PRO A 151 4.57 9.22 -14.81
CA PRO A 151 3.13 8.97 -14.79
C PRO A 151 2.73 7.51 -15.12
N ASP A 152 3.65 6.70 -15.61
CA ASP A 152 3.45 5.27 -15.87
C ASP A 152 3.67 4.42 -14.60
N LEU A 153 4.28 4.99 -13.55
CA LEU A 153 4.49 4.33 -12.27
C LEU A 153 3.39 4.70 -11.28
N ASN A 154 2.84 3.69 -10.63
CA ASN A 154 1.85 3.87 -9.57
C ASN A 154 2.36 3.51 -8.18
N ARG A 155 3.68 3.32 -8.03
CA ARG A 155 4.28 2.87 -6.77
C ARG A 155 5.65 3.49 -6.54
N ALA A 156 5.94 3.78 -5.27
CA ALA A 156 7.23 4.24 -4.81
C ALA A 156 7.59 3.55 -3.49
N LEU A 157 8.87 3.24 -3.29
CA LEU A 157 9.39 2.64 -2.06
C LEU A 157 10.41 3.57 -1.41
N LEU A 158 10.21 3.84 -0.12
CA LEU A 158 11.18 4.52 0.73
C LEU A 158 11.86 3.49 1.64
N ALA A 159 13.18 3.34 1.51
CA ALA A 159 13.99 2.53 2.41
C ALA A 159 14.68 3.47 3.42
N MET A 160 14.22 3.44 4.67
CA MET A 160 14.74 4.29 5.75
C MET A 160 14.95 3.46 7.00
N ALA A 161 16.14 3.51 7.60
CA ALA A 161 16.49 2.74 8.78
C ALA A 161 15.52 3.02 9.96
N THR A 162 15.38 2.05 10.86
CA THR A 162 14.62 2.24 12.11
C THR A 162 15.25 3.38 12.92
N GLY A 163 14.43 4.21 13.56
CA GLY A 163 14.92 5.37 14.33
C GLY A 163 15.17 6.65 13.50
N THR A 164 15.08 6.60 12.16
CA THR A 164 15.27 7.78 11.29
C THR A 164 14.01 8.64 11.13
N GLY A 165 12.93 8.35 11.87
CA GLY A 165 11.72 9.18 11.88
C GLY A 165 10.81 8.94 10.67
N LYS A 166 10.69 7.69 10.18
CA LYS A 166 9.76 7.29 9.10
C LYS A 166 8.37 7.89 9.27
N THR A 167 7.79 7.79 10.48
CA THR A 167 6.44 8.30 10.77
C THR A 167 6.32 9.80 10.51
N ARG A 168 7.29 10.61 10.95
CA ARG A 168 7.29 12.06 10.67
C ARG A 168 7.41 12.37 9.19
N THR A 169 8.28 11.63 8.48
CA THR A 169 8.43 11.77 7.02
C THR A 169 7.12 11.52 6.30
N ILE A 170 6.40 10.47 6.70
CA ILE A 170 5.13 10.12 6.05
C ILE A 170 4.00 11.09 6.37
N ILE A 171 3.98 11.64 7.60
CA ILE A 171 3.02 12.69 7.96
C ILE A 171 3.24 13.94 7.07
N GLY A 172 4.51 14.33 6.88
CA GLY A 172 4.87 15.44 6.00
C GLY A 172 4.48 15.18 4.55
N LEU A 173 4.77 13.98 4.03
CA LEU A 173 4.35 13.58 2.69
C LEU A 173 2.82 13.60 2.54
N ALA A 174 2.09 12.95 3.45
CA ALA A 174 0.62 12.93 3.42
C ALA A 174 0.03 14.34 3.45
N TYR A 175 0.57 15.21 4.31
CA TYR A 175 0.13 16.60 4.40
C TYR A 175 0.32 17.33 3.06
N ARG A 176 1.50 17.22 2.45
CA ARG A 176 1.82 17.82 1.15
C ARG A 176 0.87 17.35 0.03
N LEU A 177 0.66 16.04 -0.05
CA LEU A 177 -0.18 15.43 -1.08
C LEU A 177 -1.65 15.86 -0.96
N ILE A 178 -2.16 16.02 0.27
CA ILE A 178 -3.52 16.50 0.53
C ILE A 178 -3.62 18.02 0.33
N GLN A 179 -2.68 18.80 0.86
CA GLN A 179 -2.67 20.26 0.77
C GLN A 179 -2.64 20.75 -0.67
N THR A 180 -1.88 20.10 -1.53
CA THR A 180 -1.80 20.43 -2.96
C THR A 180 -3.00 19.90 -3.77
N ASN A 181 -3.90 19.16 -3.13
CA ASN A 181 -5.02 18.45 -3.75
C ASN A 181 -4.56 17.43 -4.80
N ARG A 182 -3.32 16.88 -4.63
CA ARG A 182 -2.83 15.82 -5.54
C ARG A 182 -3.56 14.52 -5.31
N PHE A 183 -3.88 14.22 -4.06
CA PHE A 183 -4.77 13.14 -3.66
C PHE A 183 -5.86 13.64 -2.75
N LYS A 184 -7.05 13.04 -2.86
CA LYS A 184 -8.23 13.41 -2.06
C LYS A 184 -8.29 12.63 -0.75
N ARG A 185 -8.00 11.34 -0.81
CA ARG A 185 -8.09 10.45 0.35
C ARG A 185 -7.02 9.40 0.34
N ILE A 186 -6.28 9.32 1.42
CA ILE A 186 -5.19 8.37 1.63
C ILE A 186 -5.70 7.20 2.48
N LEU A 187 -5.47 5.98 2.01
CA LEU A 187 -5.57 4.76 2.82
C LEU A 187 -4.22 4.51 3.49
N PHE A 188 -4.18 4.57 4.82
CA PHE A 188 -2.98 4.23 5.59
C PHE A 188 -3.08 2.77 6.05
N LEU A 189 -2.33 1.90 5.39
CA LEU A 189 -2.31 0.46 5.67
C LEU A 189 -1.19 0.12 6.64
N VAL A 190 -1.52 -0.66 7.64
CA VAL A 190 -0.59 -1.22 8.61
C VAL A 190 -0.81 -2.72 8.74
N ASP A 191 0.23 -3.40 9.19
CA ASP A 191 0.14 -4.83 9.46
C ASP A 191 -0.60 -5.12 10.77
N ARG A 192 -0.35 -4.34 11.82
CA ARG A 192 -0.88 -4.57 13.17
C ARG A 192 -1.62 -3.37 13.75
N THR A 193 -2.67 -3.65 14.50
CA THR A 193 -3.48 -2.64 15.20
C THR A 193 -2.66 -1.70 16.09
N LEU A 194 -1.61 -2.22 16.75
CA LEU A 194 -0.74 -1.40 17.61
C LEU A 194 0.04 -0.36 16.79
N LEU A 195 0.59 -0.74 15.63
CA LEU A 195 1.30 0.17 14.74
C LEU A 195 0.36 1.25 14.19
N ALA A 196 -0.88 0.85 13.86
CA ALA A 196 -1.89 1.82 13.44
C ALA A 196 -2.22 2.86 14.50
N LYS A 197 -2.33 2.45 15.78
CA LYS A 197 -2.54 3.39 16.88
C LYS A 197 -1.37 4.36 17.02
N GLN A 198 -0.14 3.85 17.01
CA GLN A 198 1.06 4.70 17.08
C GLN A 198 1.15 5.70 15.91
N ALA A 199 0.84 5.26 14.69
CA ALA A 199 0.80 6.15 13.55
C ALA A 199 -0.32 7.20 13.69
N LEU A 200 -1.53 6.78 14.07
CA LEU A 200 -2.67 7.68 14.28
C LEU A 200 -2.36 8.73 15.37
N ASP A 201 -1.75 8.32 16.48
CA ASP A 201 -1.33 9.24 17.52
C ASP A 201 -0.30 10.23 16.99
N GLY A 202 0.65 9.78 16.15
CA GLY A 202 1.58 10.67 15.46
C GLY A 202 0.88 11.73 14.59
N PHE A 203 -0.15 11.36 13.83
CA PHE A 203 -0.94 12.32 13.03
C PHE A 203 -1.74 13.32 13.88
N LYS A 204 -2.05 12.97 15.12
CA LYS A 204 -2.72 13.85 16.09
C LYS A 204 -1.74 14.76 16.84
N ASP A 205 -0.57 14.27 17.17
CA ASP A 205 0.34 14.93 18.11
C ASP A 205 1.38 15.80 17.40
N TYR A 206 1.93 15.33 16.26
CA TYR A 206 2.94 16.11 15.55
C TYR A 206 2.34 17.31 14.85
N LYS A 207 2.94 18.46 15.07
CA LYS A 207 2.56 19.70 14.39
C LYS A 207 3.10 19.68 12.96
N VAL A 208 2.23 19.88 11.98
CA VAL A 208 2.59 19.82 10.55
C VAL A 208 2.82 21.19 9.96
N ASP A 209 1.99 22.17 10.37
CA ASP A 209 2.05 23.53 9.86
C ASP A 209 1.44 24.49 10.89
N ASP A 210 2.07 25.64 11.11
CA ASP A 210 1.63 26.72 12.00
C ASP A 210 1.10 26.21 13.37
N LEU A 211 1.86 25.32 14.02
CA LEU A 211 1.54 24.69 15.31
C LEU A 211 0.26 23.84 15.33
N LYS A 212 -0.30 23.52 14.16
CA LYS A 212 -1.46 22.62 14.01
C LYS A 212 -1.00 21.22 13.64
N SER A 213 -1.65 20.21 14.21
CA SER A 213 -1.46 18.82 13.80
C SER A 213 -2.26 18.52 12.53
N PHE A 214 -1.99 17.38 11.91
CA PHE A 214 -2.76 16.95 10.75
C PHE A 214 -4.26 16.84 11.10
N SER A 215 -4.60 16.32 12.27
CA SER A 215 -5.98 16.17 12.74
C SER A 215 -6.66 17.48 13.12
N ASP A 216 -5.90 18.55 13.35
CA ASP A 216 -6.45 19.89 13.57
C ASP A 216 -6.94 20.52 12.25
N ILE A 217 -6.42 20.04 11.10
CA ILE A 217 -6.67 20.61 9.76
C ILE A 217 -7.62 19.73 8.96
N TYR A 218 -7.44 18.39 9.05
CA TYR A 218 -8.13 17.42 8.22
C TYR A 218 -8.81 16.33 9.04
N HIS A 219 -9.94 15.83 8.57
CA HIS A 219 -10.64 14.69 9.18
C HIS A 219 -9.85 13.40 8.95
N ILE A 220 -9.70 12.61 10.02
CA ILE A 220 -9.02 11.32 10.03
C ILE A 220 -9.98 10.23 10.52
N ASP A 221 -10.17 9.19 9.73
CA ASP A 221 -10.86 7.98 10.16
C ASP A 221 -9.89 6.97 10.76
N GLY A 222 -10.24 6.46 11.93
CA GLY A 222 -9.45 5.46 12.64
C GLY A 222 -9.83 4.02 12.26
N LEU A 223 -9.13 3.05 12.88
CA LEU A 223 -9.28 1.62 12.63
C LEU A 223 -10.71 1.07 12.78
N LYS A 224 -11.51 1.66 13.66
CA LYS A 224 -12.89 1.22 13.93
C LYS A 224 -13.87 1.65 12.86
N THR A 225 -13.50 2.62 12.03
CA THR A 225 -14.34 3.12 10.94
C THR A 225 -14.34 2.11 9.80
N THR A 226 -15.50 1.54 9.50
CA THR A 226 -15.63 0.56 8.41
C THR A 226 -15.66 1.24 7.05
N TRP A 227 -16.35 2.37 6.96
CA TRP A 227 -16.53 3.17 5.74
C TRP A 227 -15.98 4.56 5.99
N PRO A 228 -15.08 5.09 5.13
CA PRO A 228 -14.55 6.43 5.33
C PRO A 228 -15.66 7.47 5.21
N ASP A 229 -15.65 8.46 6.10
CA ASP A 229 -16.50 9.62 5.98
C ASP A 229 -16.22 10.37 4.68
N ILE A 230 -17.22 11.07 4.15
CA ILE A 230 -17.09 11.81 2.89
C ILE A 230 -15.98 12.86 2.95
N ASP A 231 -15.80 13.49 4.13
CA ASP A 231 -14.81 14.53 4.37
C ASP A 231 -13.46 13.99 4.86
N SER A 232 -13.36 12.68 5.10
CA SER A 232 -12.13 12.07 5.56
C SER A 232 -11.01 12.17 4.52
N ARG A 233 -9.83 12.59 4.97
CA ARG A 233 -8.63 12.71 4.15
C ARG A 233 -7.67 11.55 4.34
N ILE A 234 -7.68 10.92 5.50
CA ILE A 234 -6.91 9.71 5.79
C ILE A 234 -7.81 8.71 6.50
N HIS A 235 -7.75 7.46 6.07
CA HIS A 235 -8.39 6.32 6.71
C HIS A 235 -7.35 5.28 7.11
N PHE A 236 -7.27 4.97 8.40
CA PHE A 236 -6.39 3.92 8.92
C PHE A 236 -7.07 2.57 8.89
N ALA A 237 -6.42 1.59 8.30
CA ALA A 237 -6.92 0.22 8.26
C ALA A 237 -5.78 -0.79 8.37
N THR A 238 -6.09 -1.99 8.88
CA THR A 238 -5.20 -3.15 8.73
C THR A 238 -5.44 -3.83 7.38
N VAL A 239 -4.41 -4.53 6.87
CA VAL A 239 -4.55 -5.33 5.65
C VAL A 239 -5.70 -6.32 5.77
N GLN A 240 -5.80 -7.01 6.92
CA GLN A 240 -6.85 -7.99 7.20
C GLN A 240 -8.25 -7.38 7.13
N SER A 241 -8.43 -6.19 7.78
CA SER A 241 -9.73 -5.51 7.74
C SER A 241 -10.12 -5.09 6.33
N MET A 242 -9.15 -4.67 5.50
CA MET A 242 -9.40 -4.32 4.10
C MET A 242 -9.76 -5.55 3.26
N VAL A 243 -9.04 -6.66 3.44
CA VAL A 243 -9.37 -7.93 2.76
C VAL A 243 -10.80 -8.36 3.10
N LYS A 244 -11.20 -8.32 4.39
CA LYS A 244 -12.57 -8.63 4.81
C LYS A 244 -13.59 -7.72 4.10
N ARG A 245 -13.34 -6.42 4.08
CA ARG A 245 -14.24 -5.43 3.45
C ARG A 245 -14.37 -5.58 1.94
N LEU A 246 -13.30 -5.98 1.26
CA LEU A 246 -13.29 -6.10 -0.20
C LEU A 246 -13.82 -7.43 -0.70
N TYR A 247 -13.54 -8.54 0.01
CA TYR A 247 -13.77 -9.88 -0.53
C TYR A 247 -14.74 -10.74 0.27
N TYR A 248 -14.98 -10.42 1.57
CA TYR A 248 -15.82 -11.25 2.46
C TYR A 248 -16.98 -10.47 3.06
N ASN A 249 -17.39 -9.36 2.44
CA ASN A 249 -18.51 -8.56 2.94
C ASN A 249 -19.84 -9.14 2.45
N ASP A 250 -20.65 -9.66 3.36
CA ASP A 250 -21.97 -10.24 3.07
C ASP A 250 -23.04 -9.17 2.72
N VAL A 251 -22.74 -7.89 2.91
CA VAL A 251 -23.66 -6.79 2.60
C VAL A 251 -23.35 -6.27 1.21
N GLU A 252 -24.06 -6.80 0.21
CA GLU A 252 -23.88 -6.47 -1.23
C GLU A 252 -23.92 -4.97 -1.53
N ASP A 253 -24.65 -4.16 -0.75
CA ASP A 253 -24.86 -2.73 -1.02
C ASP A 253 -23.71 -1.82 -0.54
N LYS A 254 -22.67 -2.33 0.15
CA LYS A 254 -21.63 -1.53 0.79
C LYS A 254 -20.20 -1.92 0.42
N ALA A 255 -19.90 -2.33 -0.82
CA ALA A 255 -18.52 -2.49 -1.22
C ALA A 255 -17.86 -1.12 -1.41
N LEU A 256 -16.59 -1.02 -0.97
CA LEU A 256 -15.78 0.15 -1.27
C LEU A 256 -15.61 0.29 -2.78
N SER A 257 -15.82 1.47 -3.31
CA SER A 257 -15.54 1.76 -4.72
C SER A 257 -14.03 1.73 -4.97
N ILE A 258 -13.63 1.37 -6.19
CA ILE A 258 -12.21 1.34 -6.61
C ILE A 258 -11.52 2.68 -6.47
N ASP A 259 -12.26 3.74 -6.45
CA ASP A 259 -11.83 5.12 -6.30
C ASP A 259 -12.09 5.72 -4.91
N ALA A 260 -12.41 4.86 -3.94
CA ALA A 260 -12.57 5.29 -2.55
C ALA A 260 -11.29 5.91 -1.98
N TYR A 261 -10.14 5.48 -2.49
CA TYR A 261 -8.81 6.02 -2.17
C TYR A 261 -8.03 6.22 -3.45
N ASP A 262 -7.32 7.33 -3.55
CA ASP A 262 -6.44 7.66 -4.67
C ASP A 262 -4.95 7.64 -4.30
N CYS A 263 -4.65 7.40 -3.01
CA CYS A 263 -3.31 7.11 -2.51
C CYS A 263 -3.37 6.04 -1.41
N ILE A 264 -2.39 5.15 -1.38
CA ILE A 264 -2.20 4.16 -0.34
C ILE A 264 -0.81 4.34 0.26
N ILE A 265 -0.71 4.48 1.56
CA ILE A 265 0.56 4.51 2.28
C ILE A 265 0.66 3.26 3.13
N VAL A 266 1.76 2.54 2.99
CA VAL A 266 2.01 1.29 3.71
C VAL A 266 3.23 1.46 4.59
N ASP A 267 3.01 1.45 5.91
CA ASP A 267 4.12 1.43 6.86
C ASP A 267 4.59 0.00 7.09
N GLU A 268 5.91 -0.15 7.31
CA GLU A 268 6.60 -1.43 7.45
C GLU A 268 6.28 -2.40 6.30
N ALA A 269 6.36 -1.91 5.06
CA ALA A 269 5.98 -2.63 3.84
C ALA A 269 6.67 -4.01 3.67
N HIS A 270 7.77 -4.28 4.38
CA HIS A 270 8.43 -5.59 4.41
C HIS A 270 7.68 -6.61 5.28
N ARG A 271 6.92 -6.17 6.30
CA ARG A 271 6.22 -7.06 7.23
C ARG A 271 4.97 -7.68 6.64
N GLY A 272 4.41 -7.06 5.63
CA GLY A 272 3.29 -7.62 4.86
C GLY A 272 3.54 -9.03 4.29
N TYR A 273 4.69 -9.64 4.59
CA TYR A 273 5.13 -10.94 4.07
C TYR A 273 5.51 -11.97 5.14
N LEU A 274 5.58 -11.57 6.39
CA LEU A 274 5.93 -12.48 7.47
C LEU A 274 4.68 -12.72 8.32
N LEU A 275 4.13 -13.93 8.27
CA LEU A 275 3.25 -14.43 9.33
C LEU A 275 4.11 -14.49 10.60
N ASP A 276 4.04 -13.46 11.40
CA ASP A 276 4.76 -13.41 12.68
C ASP A 276 4.05 -14.36 13.65
N LYS A 277 4.83 -15.17 14.37
CA LYS A 277 4.33 -16.11 15.39
C LYS A 277 3.61 -15.43 16.58
N GLU A 278 3.56 -14.10 16.60
CA GLU A 278 2.93 -13.26 17.62
C GLU A 278 1.60 -12.64 17.17
N MET A 279 0.98 -13.14 16.09
CA MET A 279 -0.37 -12.72 15.71
C MET A 279 -1.39 -13.25 16.71
N ASP A 280 -2.31 -12.39 17.16
CA ASP A 280 -3.47 -12.81 17.95
C ASP A 280 -4.34 -13.78 17.14
N ASP A 281 -5.04 -14.72 17.82
CA ASP A 281 -5.86 -15.76 17.19
C ASP A 281 -6.89 -15.21 16.18
N GLU A 282 -7.33 -13.96 16.31
CA GLU A 282 -8.23 -13.28 15.37
C GLU A 282 -7.50 -12.81 14.07
N GLU A 283 -6.17 -12.72 14.09
CA GLU A 283 -5.34 -12.32 12.95
C GLU A 283 -4.89 -13.51 12.10
N MET A 284 -5.09 -14.75 12.58
CA MET A 284 -4.64 -16.00 11.91
C MET A 284 -5.59 -16.53 10.82
N GLU A 285 -6.39 -15.69 10.15
CA GLU A 285 -7.29 -16.13 9.07
C GLU A 285 -6.58 -16.51 7.76
N PHE A 286 -5.27 -16.27 7.65
CA PHE A 286 -4.50 -16.61 6.46
C PHE A 286 -3.90 -18.01 6.56
N LYS A 287 -4.09 -18.82 5.52
CA LYS A 287 -3.64 -20.22 5.49
C LYS A 287 -2.12 -20.39 5.54
N ASN A 288 -1.39 -19.45 4.94
CA ASN A 288 0.07 -19.40 4.90
C ASN A 288 0.56 -18.02 4.42
N GLN A 289 1.87 -17.84 4.39
CA GLN A 289 2.54 -16.60 3.97
C GLN A 289 2.22 -16.19 2.52
N ASP A 290 2.15 -17.15 1.61
CA ASP A 290 1.86 -16.87 0.18
C ASP A 290 0.43 -16.36 0.00
N ASP A 291 -0.52 -16.88 0.77
CA ASP A 291 -1.92 -16.42 0.77
C ASP A 291 -2.00 -14.97 1.29
N TYR A 292 -1.26 -14.63 2.35
CA TYR A 292 -1.18 -13.27 2.87
C TYR A 292 -0.60 -12.29 1.83
N VAL A 293 0.55 -12.63 1.22
CA VAL A 293 1.19 -11.83 0.16
C VAL A 293 0.24 -11.60 -1.01
N SER A 294 -0.47 -12.65 -1.43
CA SER A 294 -1.45 -12.58 -2.50
C SER A 294 -2.58 -11.60 -2.16
N LYS A 295 -3.16 -11.70 -0.97
CA LYS A 295 -4.24 -10.82 -0.51
C LYS A 295 -3.80 -9.37 -0.30
N TYR A 296 -2.58 -9.18 0.19
CA TYR A 296 -1.98 -7.87 0.31
C TYR A 296 -1.84 -7.18 -1.07
N ARG A 297 -1.30 -7.89 -2.07
CA ARG A 297 -1.27 -7.39 -3.46
C ARG A 297 -2.66 -7.06 -3.97
N GLN A 298 -3.64 -7.93 -3.73
CA GLN A 298 -5.02 -7.72 -4.14
C GLN A 298 -5.60 -6.43 -3.57
N VAL A 299 -5.32 -6.09 -2.29
CA VAL A 299 -5.75 -4.82 -1.70
C VAL A 299 -5.10 -3.64 -2.39
N LEU A 300 -3.78 -3.69 -2.64
CA LEU A 300 -3.08 -2.61 -3.34
C LEU A 300 -3.53 -2.44 -4.79
N ASP A 301 -3.84 -3.55 -5.47
CA ASP A 301 -4.27 -3.55 -6.87
C ASP A 301 -5.76 -3.28 -7.04
N TYR A 302 -6.54 -3.34 -5.96
CA TYR A 302 -7.98 -3.09 -6.01
C TYR A 302 -8.29 -1.63 -6.32
N PHE A 303 -7.59 -0.68 -5.70
CA PHE A 303 -7.87 0.75 -5.84
C PHE A 303 -7.11 1.37 -7.01
N ASP A 304 -7.71 2.37 -7.67
CA ASP A 304 -7.04 3.25 -8.63
C ASP A 304 -6.19 4.28 -7.86
N ALA A 305 -5.14 3.79 -7.18
CA ALA A 305 -4.36 4.54 -6.23
C ALA A 305 -2.86 4.46 -6.51
N PHE A 306 -2.16 5.55 -6.18
CA PHE A 306 -0.70 5.55 -6.09
C PHE A 306 -0.28 4.97 -4.73
N ALA A 307 0.62 3.98 -4.69
CA ALA A 307 1.03 3.35 -3.46
C ALA A 307 2.46 3.75 -3.04
N VAL A 308 2.61 4.16 -1.78
CA VAL A 308 3.91 4.47 -1.17
C VAL A 308 4.21 3.45 -0.08
N GLY A 309 5.24 2.65 -0.27
CA GLY A 309 5.75 1.73 0.75
C GLY A 309 6.87 2.35 1.57
N LEU A 310 6.87 2.12 2.88
CA LEU A 310 8.00 2.45 3.77
C LEU A 310 8.54 1.17 4.40
N THR A 311 9.86 1.06 4.43
CA THR A 311 10.52 -0.09 5.07
C THR A 311 11.88 0.31 5.63
N ALA A 312 12.31 -0.37 6.69
CA ALA A 312 13.70 -0.27 7.16
C ALA A 312 14.62 -1.22 6.37
N THR A 313 14.08 -2.33 5.92
CA THR A 313 14.81 -3.44 5.28
C THR A 313 14.07 -3.88 4.02
N PRO A 314 14.41 -3.33 2.83
CA PRO A 314 13.77 -3.76 1.59
C PRO A 314 14.14 -5.21 1.30
N ALA A 315 13.17 -6.11 1.50
CA ALA A 315 13.29 -7.51 1.10
C ALA A 315 12.99 -7.68 -0.40
N LEU A 316 13.35 -8.83 -0.97
CA LEU A 316 13.12 -9.12 -2.39
C LEU A 316 11.64 -8.91 -2.77
N HIS A 317 10.73 -9.47 -1.98
CA HIS A 317 9.28 -9.34 -2.22
C HIS A 317 8.78 -7.89 -2.15
N THR A 318 9.36 -7.06 -1.25
CA THR A 318 9.00 -5.63 -1.17
C THR A 318 9.32 -4.93 -2.48
N THR A 319 10.48 -5.25 -3.07
CA THR A 319 10.90 -4.69 -4.37
C THR A 319 10.10 -5.24 -5.54
N GLU A 320 9.55 -6.45 -5.44
CA GLU A 320 8.63 -7.01 -6.44
C GLU A 320 7.29 -6.27 -6.48
N ILE A 321 6.82 -5.74 -5.34
CA ILE A 321 5.55 -4.99 -5.26
C ILE A 321 5.76 -3.51 -5.54
N PHE A 322 6.73 -2.88 -4.88
CA PHE A 322 6.90 -1.42 -4.90
C PHE A 322 7.99 -0.95 -5.87
N ASN A 323 8.65 -1.87 -6.60
CA ASN A 323 9.86 -1.62 -7.37
C ASN A 323 11.08 -1.30 -6.47
N LYS A 324 12.21 -0.94 -7.07
CA LYS A 324 13.41 -0.53 -6.33
C LYS A 324 13.12 0.74 -5.52
N PRO A 325 13.74 0.89 -4.34
CA PRO A 325 13.60 2.11 -3.56
C PRO A 325 13.96 3.35 -4.39
N VAL A 326 13.07 4.34 -4.37
CA VAL A 326 13.30 5.66 -4.98
C VAL A 326 14.17 6.54 -4.08
N PHE A 327 14.23 6.18 -2.80
CA PHE A 327 15.10 6.81 -1.81
C PHE A 327 15.59 5.75 -0.81
N ASN A 328 16.90 5.81 -0.49
CA ASN A 328 17.51 4.92 0.49
C ASN A 328 18.30 5.75 1.50
N TYR A 329 18.03 5.53 2.79
CA TYR A 329 18.76 6.12 3.91
C TYR A 329 18.98 5.06 4.99
N GLY A 330 20.10 4.36 4.86
CA GLY A 330 20.44 3.21 5.69
C GLY A 330 21.01 3.59 7.06
N LEU A 331 21.19 2.56 7.92
CA LEU A 331 21.80 2.73 9.25
C LEU A 331 23.16 3.41 9.16
N ARG A 332 24.02 2.97 8.24
CA ARG A 332 25.37 3.50 8.07
C ARG A 332 25.38 5.01 7.76
N GLU A 333 24.50 5.44 6.83
CA GLU A 333 24.36 6.85 6.49
C GLU A 333 23.86 7.66 7.68
N ALA A 334 22.86 7.14 8.40
CA ALA A 334 22.30 7.81 9.57
C ALA A 334 23.30 7.94 10.74
N VAL A 335 24.22 6.98 10.88
CA VAL A 335 25.33 7.05 11.85
C VAL A 335 26.38 8.07 11.40
N LEU A 336 26.77 8.07 10.12
CA LEU A 336 27.73 9.04 9.58
C LEU A 336 27.22 10.48 9.69
N ASP A 337 25.92 10.70 9.50
CA ASP A 337 25.27 11.99 9.67
C ASP A 337 25.04 12.37 11.15
N GLY A 338 25.37 11.48 12.10
CA GLY A 338 25.22 11.70 13.54
C GLY A 338 23.79 11.64 14.07
N TYR A 339 22.87 11.04 13.31
CA TYR A 339 21.46 10.90 13.72
C TYR A 339 21.16 9.59 14.43
N LEU A 340 21.94 8.55 14.20
CA LEU A 340 21.88 7.30 14.93
C LEU A 340 23.25 6.97 15.52
N VAL A 341 23.23 6.14 16.54
CA VAL A 341 24.44 5.62 17.19
C VAL A 341 24.88 4.36 16.47
N ASP A 342 26.18 4.17 16.29
CA ASP A 342 26.72 2.93 15.74
C ASP A 342 26.46 1.77 16.70
N GLN A 343 26.34 0.59 16.15
CA GLN A 343 26.20 -0.63 16.94
C GLN A 343 27.60 -1.13 17.31
N ASP A 344 27.81 -1.41 18.59
CA ASP A 344 28.97 -2.17 18.99
C ASP A 344 28.98 -3.54 18.28
N PRO A 345 30.15 -4.07 17.93
CA PRO A 345 30.24 -5.39 17.37
C PRO A 345 29.47 -6.40 18.25
N PRO A 346 28.69 -7.29 17.67
CA PRO A 346 27.94 -8.26 18.45
C PRO A 346 28.90 -9.13 19.28
N ILE A 347 28.69 -9.14 20.59
CA ILE A 347 29.42 -10.06 21.48
C ILE A 347 28.90 -11.45 21.17
N ARG A 348 29.71 -12.26 20.53
CA ARG A 348 29.39 -13.68 20.28
C ARG A 348 29.67 -14.45 21.57
N ILE A 349 28.63 -14.88 22.24
CA ILE A 349 28.75 -15.82 23.35
C ILE A 349 28.76 -17.20 22.74
N THR A 350 29.91 -17.86 22.83
CA THR A 350 30.06 -19.25 22.39
C THR A 350 30.20 -20.13 23.64
N THR A 351 29.65 -21.32 23.57
CA THR A 351 29.88 -22.39 24.53
C THR A 351 30.73 -23.45 23.85
N GLN A 352 31.43 -24.28 24.63
CA GLN A 352 32.18 -25.38 24.09
C GLN A 352 31.31 -26.26 23.17
N LEU A 353 30.05 -26.47 23.58
CA LEU A 353 29.04 -27.19 22.81
C LEU A 353 28.74 -26.52 21.46
N SER A 354 28.73 -25.18 21.38
CA SER A 354 28.44 -24.45 20.15
C SER A 354 29.62 -24.38 19.18
N GLU A 355 30.83 -24.57 19.66
CA GLU A 355 32.07 -24.57 18.86
C GLU A 355 32.48 -25.96 18.41
N GLU A 356 32.43 -26.90 19.34
CA GLU A 356 33.00 -28.27 19.12
C GLU A 356 31.89 -29.31 18.84
N GLY A 357 30.61 -28.97 19.11
CA GLY A 357 29.49 -29.90 19.04
C GLY A 357 29.48 -30.89 20.19
N ILE A 358 28.76 -31.97 20.03
CA ILE A 358 28.75 -33.11 20.96
C ILE A 358 29.43 -34.27 20.27
N VAL A 359 30.45 -34.82 20.90
CA VAL A 359 31.13 -36.02 20.46
C VAL A 359 30.95 -37.08 21.53
N TRP A 360 30.42 -38.24 21.16
CA TRP A 360 30.43 -39.43 21.98
C TRP A 360 31.45 -40.42 21.40
N GLU A 361 32.30 -40.89 22.25
CA GLU A 361 33.30 -41.89 21.83
C GLU A 361 32.68 -43.28 21.71
N LYS A 362 33.34 -44.13 20.94
CA LYS A 362 32.97 -45.55 20.86
C LYS A 362 33.03 -46.20 22.25
N GLY A 363 31.96 -46.88 22.63
CA GLY A 363 31.84 -47.56 23.91
C GLY A 363 31.11 -46.69 24.98
N GLU A 364 30.77 -45.46 24.68
CA GLU A 364 29.95 -44.66 25.58
C GLU A 364 28.46 -45.04 25.51
N LYS A 365 27.75 -44.90 26.63
CA LYS A 365 26.30 -45.09 26.75
C LYS A 365 25.59 -43.78 27.00
N PRO A 366 25.18 -43.07 25.95
CA PRO A 366 24.48 -41.78 26.16
C PRO A 366 23.16 -41.97 26.90
N THR A 367 22.89 -41.12 27.88
CA THR A 367 21.63 -41.09 28.62
C THR A 367 20.76 -39.91 28.17
N VAL A 368 19.51 -40.19 27.83
CA VAL A 368 18.55 -39.19 27.40
C VAL A 368 17.71 -38.74 28.61
N TYR A 369 17.65 -37.45 28.84
CA TYR A 369 16.84 -36.82 29.89
C TYR A 369 15.70 -36.04 29.30
N ASP A 370 14.55 -35.95 30.03
CA ASP A 370 13.46 -35.04 29.67
C ASP A 370 13.78 -33.58 30.05
N LYS A 371 12.86 -32.65 29.71
CA LYS A 371 13.02 -31.24 30.05
C LYS A 371 13.00 -30.93 31.55
N GLU A 372 12.55 -31.90 32.36
CA GLU A 372 12.45 -31.80 33.82
C GLU A 372 13.67 -32.44 34.49
N GLY A 373 14.60 -33.02 33.71
CA GLY A 373 15.82 -33.62 34.19
C GLY A 373 15.66 -35.09 34.63
N ASN A 374 14.55 -35.75 34.29
CA ASN A 374 14.37 -37.19 34.58
C ASN A 374 14.97 -38.01 33.43
N GLN A 375 15.66 -39.10 33.78
CA GLN A 375 16.19 -40.00 32.82
C GLN A 375 15.08 -40.77 32.09
N ILE A 376 15.02 -40.63 30.76
CA ILE A 376 14.04 -41.29 29.92
C ILE A 376 14.53 -42.61 29.43
N VAL A 377 15.72 -42.67 28.88
CA VAL A 377 16.32 -43.86 28.28
C VAL A 377 17.84 -43.80 28.40
N GLU A 378 18.46 -44.93 28.71
CA GLU A 378 19.87 -45.17 28.52
C GLU A 378 20.04 -45.91 27.21
N LEU A 379 20.80 -45.33 26.28
CA LEU A 379 21.03 -45.94 24.97
C LEU A 379 22.03 -47.09 25.09
N GLU A 380 21.99 -48.00 24.12
CA GLU A 380 22.99 -49.07 24.01
C GLU A 380 24.39 -48.49 23.76
N GLU A 381 25.42 -49.27 24.09
CA GLU A 381 26.82 -48.89 23.85
C GLU A 381 27.07 -48.59 22.38
N LEU A 382 27.65 -47.42 22.13
CA LEU A 382 27.92 -46.97 20.75
C LEU A 382 28.97 -47.85 20.10
N GLU A 383 28.63 -48.43 18.95
CA GLU A 383 29.57 -49.24 18.16
C GLU A 383 30.64 -48.38 17.47
N ASP A 384 30.32 -47.10 17.16
CA ASP A 384 31.19 -46.11 16.51
C ASP A 384 31.10 -44.74 17.16
N GLU A 385 32.11 -43.89 16.97
CA GLU A 385 32.08 -42.46 17.38
C GLU A 385 30.93 -41.74 16.70
N LEU A 386 30.12 -41.02 17.51
CA LEU A 386 29.00 -40.23 17.02
C LEU A 386 29.26 -38.74 17.28
N LYS A 387 29.38 -37.98 16.19
CA LYS A 387 29.61 -36.54 16.24
C LYS A 387 28.39 -35.78 15.73
N PHE A 388 27.89 -34.86 16.53
CA PHE A 388 26.85 -33.93 16.14
C PHE A 388 27.44 -32.53 16.02
N ASP A 389 27.36 -31.95 14.84
CA ASP A 389 27.68 -30.54 14.64
C ASP A 389 26.54 -29.63 15.15
N VAL A 390 26.81 -28.32 15.25
CA VAL A 390 25.85 -27.33 15.71
C VAL A 390 24.60 -27.28 14.82
N SER A 391 24.72 -27.56 13.54
CA SER A 391 23.59 -27.57 12.59
C SER A 391 22.67 -28.77 12.78
N GLY A 392 23.22 -29.91 13.17
CA GLY A 392 22.46 -31.11 13.53
C GLY A 392 21.69 -30.97 14.84
N PHE A 393 22.26 -30.24 15.82
CA PHE A 393 21.64 -29.99 17.11
C PHE A 393 20.40 -29.09 16.99
N ASN A 394 20.51 -28.01 16.23
CA ASN A 394 19.40 -27.06 16.02
C ASN A 394 18.21 -27.68 15.27
N LYS A 395 18.38 -28.72 14.50
CA LYS A 395 17.28 -29.42 13.78
C LYS A 395 16.51 -30.41 14.62
N ARG A 396 17.02 -30.84 15.78
CA ARG A 396 16.40 -31.89 16.65
C ARG A 396 15.87 -31.36 17.98
N VAL A 397 16.20 -30.12 18.36
CA VAL A 397 15.79 -29.49 19.64
C VAL A 397 14.61 -28.53 19.50
N ILE A 398 14.08 -28.35 18.26
CA ILE A 398 12.89 -27.53 17.98
C ILE A 398 11.67 -28.42 17.75
#